data_9bd2d3751b0d1503a6fe1d6af470bd65
#
_entry.id   9bd2d3751b0d1503a6fe1d6af470bd65
#
_cell.length_a   1.000
_cell.length_b   1.000
_cell.length_c   1.000
_cell.angle_alpha   90.00
_cell.angle_beta   90.00
_cell.angle_gamma   90.00
#
_symmetry.space_group_name_H-M   'P 1'
#
loop_
_entity.id
_entity.type
_entity.pdbx_description
1 polymer ?
#
loop_
_entity_poly.entity_id
_entity_poly.type
_entity_poly.pdbx_seq_one_letter_code
_entity_poly.pdbx_strand_id
1 'polypeptide(L)'
;MSLTSPSTKLTHYLINHPEILIERKLHGFTFPVHAEVDLTYRCSLNCFGCHSKHLHSGLELQPDQIKRVLTELHAHGLEAVTFSGGGDPMESPHFEYATNLAADMGLAMGLYTYFPNPTQERINFLDSKFDWIYSHPFQTKGTCRWSRAATWTAGFLLDESNWHKAAEMAAKVDLNFFDGVDFRPLCPENKPDAKPLNYDWVENAIRLLKQLSDEPRITWAEYKFNGLLNGGKREYDKCLSTDLVAVVGPDGTMYECVQRRGYADSILGNLLTEPLEDIWRKKTHCRTDLTNCRILCRNDQDNVALYQLLGPAPKHANFI
;
A
#
# COMPACT_ATOMS: atom_id res chain seq x y z
N MET A 1 3.74 -5.47 19.28
CA MET A 1 3.87 -4.01 19.07
C MET A 1 2.75 -3.60 18.13
N SER A 2 1.83 -2.74 18.57
CA SER A 2 0.79 -2.17 17.74
C SER A 2 1.45 -1.57 16.50
N LEU A 3 1.00 -1.92 15.30
CA LEU A 3 1.38 -1.27 14.03
C LEU A 3 0.80 0.14 14.06
N THR A 4 1.52 0.98 14.72
CA THR A 4 1.29 2.36 15.09
C THR A 4 1.03 3.26 13.86
N SER A 5 0.62 4.47 14.13
CA SER A 5 0.23 5.50 13.16
C SER A 5 1.20 5.59 11.96
N PRO A 6 0.74 5.99 10.77
CA PRO A 6 1.59 6.17 9.58
C PRO A 6 2.83 7.04 9.82
N SER A 7 2.74 8.06 10.67
CA SER A 7 3.89 8.89 11.06
C SER A 7 5.02 8.08 11.73
N THR A 8 4.69 7.07 12.53
CA THR A 8 5.68 6.19 13.14
C THR A 8 6.35 5.29 12.10
N LYS A 9 5.61 4.82 11.09
CA LYS A 9 6.18 4.01 9.99
C LYS A 9 7.19 4.82 9.19
N LEU A 10 6.87 6.04 8.80
CA LEU A 10 7.79 6.91 8.09
C LEU A 10 9.03 7.23 8.94
N THR A 11 8.85 7.50 10.24
CA THR A 11 9.98 7.74 11.14
C THR A 11 10.93 6.54 11.18
N HIS A 12 10.41 5.32 11.36
CA HIS A 12 11.23 4.10 11.31
C HIS A 12 11.89 3.91 9.94
N TYR A 13 11.16 4.14 8.86
CA TYR A 13 11.68 4.06 7.51
C TYR A 13 12.87 5.03 7.30
N LEU A 14 12.72 6.29 7.70
CA LEU A 14 13.78 7.30 7.53
C LEU A 14 14.96 7.11 8.51
N ILE A 15 14.75 6.53 9.69
CA ILE A 15 15.84 6.17 10.59
C ILE A 15 16.69 5.04 10.00
N ASN A 16 16.07 4.06 9.36
CA ASN A 16 16.76 2.96 8.72
C ASN A 16 17.38 3.36 7.36
N HIS A 17 16.84 4.39 6.71
CA HIS A 17 17.26 4.88 5.40
C HIS A 17 17.50 6.41 5.44
N PRO A 18 18.45 6.90 6.26
CA PRO A 18 18.71 8.34 6.39
C PRO A 18 19.25 8.97 5.09
N GLU A 19 19.89 8.17 4.24
CA GLU A 19 20.36 8.56 2.92
C GLU A 19 19.27 9.14 2.04
N ILE A 20 18.02 8.68 2.17
CA ILE A 20 16.87 9.21 1.41
C ILE A 20 16.70 10.71 1.61
N LEU A 21 16.79 11.19 2.84
CA LEU A 21 16.68 12.63 3.14
C LEU A 21 17.90 13.38 2.65
N ILE A 22 19.10 12.78 2.78
CA ILE A 22 20.37 13.37 2.38
C ILE A 22 20.42 13.52 0.86
N GLU A 23 20.20 12.44 0.12
CA GLU A 23 20.18 12.42 -1.34
C GLU A 23 19.15 13.39 -1.90
N ARG A 24 17.93 13.37 -1.32
CA ARG A 24 16.89 14.29 -1.74
C ARG A 24 17.24 15.74 -1.48
N LYS A 25 17.90 16.06 -0.37
CA LYS A 25 18.34 17.42 -0.05
C LYS A 25 19.48 17.89 -0.96
N LEU A 26 20.40 16.99 -1.31
CA LEU A 26 21.58 17.31 -2.13
C LEU A 26 21.28 17.30 -3.63
N HIS A 27 20.49 16.33 -4.09
CA HIS A 27 20.28 16.03 -5.51
C HIS A 27 18.84 16.26 -5.99
N GLY A 28 17.91 16.53 -5.08
CA GLY A 28 16.50 16.76 -5.39
C GLY A 28 15.70 15.48 -5.60
N PHE A 29 16.32 14.29 -5.57
CA PHE A 29 15.67 12.99 -5.71
C PHE A 29 16.43 11.90 -4.95
N THR A 30 15.78 10.75 -4.79
CA THR A 30 16.35 9.49 -4.28
C THR A 30 15.70 8.33 -5.00
N PHE A 31 16.38 7.20 -5.11
CA PHE A 31 15.74 5.95 -5.55
C PHE A 31 14.92 5.36 -4.40
N PRO A 32 13.78 4.70 -4.72
CA PRO A 32 12.94 4.10 -3.69
C PRO A 32 13.54 2.79 -3.18
N VAL A 33 13.54 2.59 -1.88
CA VAL A 33 13.90 1.30 -1.25
C VAL A 33 12.72 0.32 -1.20
N HIS A 34 11.52 0.77 -1.56
CA HIS A 34 10.30 -0.04 -1.61
C HIS A 34 9.62 0.06 -2.97
N ALA A 35 9.10 -1.07 -3.46
CA ALA A 35 8.28 -1.11 -4.67
C ALA A 35 6.95 -1.84 -4.43
N GLU A 36 5.90 -1.36 -5.07
CA GLU A 36 4.67 -2.14 -5.29
C GLU A 36 4.69 -2.67 -6.72
N VAL A 37 4.65 -3.99 -6.86
CA VAL A 37 4.67 -4.68 -8.15
C VAL A 37 3.36 -5.43 -8.36
N ASP A 38 2.66 -5.07 -9.42
CA ASP A 38 1.45 -5.75 -9.85
C ASP A 38 1.86 -6.89 -10.78
N LEU A 39 1.73 -8.13 -10.33
CA LEU A 39 2.07 -9.31 -11.15
C LEU A 39 1.05 -9.55 -12.26
N THR A 40 -0.20 -9.19 -11.99
CA THR A 40 -1.33 -9.40 -12.92
C THR A 40 -2.45 -8.39 -12.67
N TYR A 41 -3.25 -8.15 -13.71
CA TYR A 41 -4.53 -7.45 -13.59
C TYR A 41 -5.72 -8.41 -13.50
N ARG A 42 -5.48 -9.72 -13.39
CA ARG A 42 -6.55 -10.70 -13.11
C ARG A 42 -7.05 -10.56 -11.69
N CYS A 43 -8.35 -10.61 -11.53
CA CYS A 43 -9.01 -10.72 -10.24
C CYS A 43 -10.40 -11.31 -10.42
N SER A 44 -10.67 -12.43 -9.77
CA SER A 44 -11.98 -13.11 -9.83
C SER A 44 -13.04 -12.38 -9.00
N LEU A 45 -12.63 -11.43 -8.14
CA LEU A 45 -13.57 -10.63 -7.38
C LEU A 45 -14.03 -9.39 -8.15
N ASN A 46 -15.27 -9.01 -7.87
CA ASN A 46 -15.87 -7.78 -8.36
C ASN A 46 -16.26 -6.87 -7.18
N CYS A 47 -15.25 -6.50 -6.36
CA CYS A 47 -15.48 -5.74 -5.14
C CYS A 47 -16.11 -4.37 -5.43
N PHE A 48 -17.10 -4.01 -4.62
CA PHE A 48 -17.63 -2.66 -4.60
C PHE A 48 -16.53 -1.69 -4.15
N GLY A 49 -16.31 -0.61 -4.90
CA GLY A 49 -15.30 0.40 -4.57
C GLY A 49 -13.85 -0.05 -4.77
N CYS A 50 -13.60 -1.12 -5.53
CA CYS A 50 -12.26 -1.48 -5.95
C CYS A 50 -11.67 -0.34 -6.79
N HIS A 51 -10.58 0.26 -6.30
CA HIS A 51 -9.93 1.40 -6.98
C HIS A 51 -9.22 1.00 -8.28
N SER A 52 -8.96 -0.28 -8.47
CA SER A 52 -8.25 -0.83 -9.64
C SER A 52 -9.17 -1.59 -10.60
N LYS A 53 -10.47 -1.57 -10.38
CA LYS A 53 -11.43 -2.32 -11.20
C LYS A 53 -11.34 -2.03 -12.69
N HIS A 54 -11.01 -0.78 -13.04
CA HIS A 54 -10.84 -0.35 -14.44
C HIS A 54 -9.62 -0.98 -15.13
N LEU A 55 -8.70 -1.59 -14.37
CA LEU A 55 -7.51 -2.27 -14.87
C LEU A 55 -7.74 -3.77 -15.08
N HIS A 56 -8.81 -4.35 -14.51
CA HIS A 56 -9.04 -5.78 -14.55
C HIS A 56 -9.01 -6.31 -15.99
N SER A 57 -8.05 -7.17 -16.27
CA SER A 57 -7.79 -7.78 -17.58
C SER A 57 -6.94 -9.05 -17.40
N GLY A 58 -6.62 -9.72 -18.51
CA GLY A 58 -5.71 -10.86 -18.49
C GLY A 58 -4.22 -10.52 -18.52
N LEU A 59 -3.87 -9.23 -18.40
CA LEU A 59 -2.48 -8.77 -18.47
C LEU A 59 -1.68 -9.28 -17.26
N GLU A 60 -0.47 -9.80 -17.51
CA GLU A 60 0.41 -10.34 -16.47
C GLU A 60 1.88 -10.30 -16.89
N LEU A 61 2.77 -10.11 -15.92
CA LEU A 61 4.22 -10.21 -16.11
C LEU A 61 4.62 -11.67 -16.33
N GLN A 62 5.44 -11.91 -17.35
CA GLN A 62 6.06 -13.21 -17.58
C GLN A 62 7.33 -13.38 -16.72
N PRO A 63 7.83 -14.61 -16.47
CA PRO A 63 8.97 -14.86 -15.59
C PRO A 63 10.23 -14.05 -15.91
N ASP A 64 10.57 -13.89 -17.18
CA ASP A 64 11.69 -13.08 -17.63
C ASP A 64 11.49 -11.59 -17.36
N GLN A 65 10.26 -11.12 -17.51
CA GLN A 65 9.86 -9.73 -17.19
C GLN A 65 9.89 -9.48 -15.69
N ILE A 66 9.38 -10.41 -14.86
CA ILE A 66 9.47 -10.34 -13.41
C ILE A 66 10.93 -10.24 -12.97
N LYS A 67 11.78 -11.13 -13.53
CA LYS A 67 13.21 -11.11 -13.24
C LYS A 67 13.85 -9.77 -13.61
N ARG A 68 13.54 -9.24 -14.79
CA ARG A 68 14.05 -7.94 -15.24
C ARG A 68 13.64 -6.81 -14.29
N VAL A 69 12.34 -6.72 -13.97
CA VAL A 69 11.79 -5.69 -13.06
C VAL A 69 12.45 -5.73 -11.69
N LEU A 70 12.49 -6.90 -11.05
CA LEU A 70 13.07 -7.03 -9.72
C LEU A 70 14.58 -6.79 -9.72
N THR A 71 15.31 -7.28 -10.74
CA THR A 71 16.76 -7.07 -10.84
C THR A 71 17.10 -5.60 -11.04
N GLU A 72 16.35 -4.89 -11.90
CA GLU A 72 16.58 -3.48 -12.15
C GLU A 72 16.31 -2.62 -10.91
N LEU A 73 15.22 -2.88 -10.21
CA LEU A 73 14.90 -2.19 -8.95
C LEU A 73 15.93 -2.51 -7.86
N HIS A 74 16.34 -3.78 -7.73
CA HIS A 74 17.32 -4.20 -6.72
C HIS A 74 18.71 -3.60 -6.96
N ALA A 75 19.14 -3.48 -8.22
CA ALA A 75 20.40 -2.83 -8.58
C ALA A 75 20.45 -1.34 -8.16
N HIS A 76 19.30 -0.72 -7.93
CA HIS A 76 19.17 0.68 -7.49
C HIS A 76 18.76 0.81 -6.01
N GLY A 77 18.96 -0.24 -5.20
CA GLY A 77 18.78 -0.18 -3.75
C GLY A 77 17.40 -0.60 -3.24
N LEU A 78 16.60 -1.34 -4.04
CA LEU A 78 15.36 -1.91 -3.52
C LEU A 78 15.66 -2.90 -2.39
N GLU A 79 14.99 -2.73 -1.25
CA GLU A 79 15.09 -3.64 -0.08
C GLU A 79 13.76 -4.31 0.25
N ALA A 80 12.64 -3.76 -0.23
CA ALA A 80 11.33 -4.33 0.03
C ALA A 80 10.43 -4.31 -1.21
N VAL A 81 9.65 -5.37 -1.39
CA VAL A 81 8.61 -5.45 -2.42
C VAL A 81 7.26 -5.79 -1.81
N THR A 82 6.24 -5.09 -2.26
CA THR A 82 4.84 -5.46 -1.98
C THR A 82 4.21 -5.98 -3.26
N PHE A 83 3.79 -7.24 -3.24
CA PHE A 83 2.90 -7.73 -4.27
C PHE A 83 1.49 -7.27 -3.94
N SER A 84 0.98 -6.40 -4.79
CA SER A 84 -0.36 -5.83 -4.64
C SER A 84 -1.02 -5.77 -6.02
N GLY A 85 -1.94 -4.88 -6.25
CA GLY A 85 -2.22 -4.78 -7.60
C GLY A 85 -3.42 -4.08 -8.11
N GLY A 86 -3.45 -4.06 -9.44
CA GLY A 86 -4.64 -3.86 -10.23
C GLY A 86 -5.54 -5.09 -10.23
N GLY A 87 -4.97 -6.30 -10.07
CA GLY A 87 -5.63 -7.57 -9.81
C GLY A 87 -5.24 -8.16 -8.47
N ASP A 88 -5.49 -9.46 -8.25
CA ASP A 88 -4.97 -10.17 -7.08
C ASP A 88 -3.66 -10.87 -7.45
N PRO A 89 -2.54 -10.62 -6.74
CA PRO A 89 -1.24 -11.21 -7.07
C PRO A 89 -1.26 -12.74 -7.11
N MET A 90 -2.05 -13.39 -6.25
CA MET A 90 -2.14 -14.85 -6.18
C MET A 90 -2.95 -15.48 -7.34
N GLU A 91 -3.57 -14.69 -8.18
CA GLU A 91 -4.17 -15.15 -9.44
C GLU A 91 -3.16 -15.20 -10.59
N SER A 92 -1.95 -14.63 -10.40
CA SER A 92 -0.87 -14.81 -11.36
C SER A 92 -0.32 -16.24 -11.29
N PRO A 93 -0.19 -16.95 -12.41
CA PRO A 93 0.45 -18.26 -12.46
C PRO A 93 1.95 -18.19 -12.11
N HIS A 94 2.51 -17.01 -12.09
CA HIS A 94 3.92 -16.75 -11.80
C HIS A 94 4.16 -16.21 -10.38
N PHE A 95 3.12 -16.21 -9.50
CA PHE A 95 3.22 -15.70 -8.13
C PHE A 95 4.32 -16.37 -7.32
N GLU A 96 4.37 -17.70 -7.33
CA GLU A 96 5.41 -18.45 -6.59
C GLU A 96 6.81 -18.18 -7.13
N TYR A 97 6.95 -18.07 -8.45
CA TYR A 97 8.23 -17.69 -9.08
C TYR A 97 8.68 -16.31 -8.62
N ALA A 98 7.78 -15.30 -8.66
CA ALA A 98 8.08 -13.94 -8.23
C ALA A 98 8.48 -13.88 -6.75
N THR A 99 7.74 -14.62 -5.90
CA THR A 99 7.99 -14.68 -4.45
C THR A 99 9.35 -15.32 -4.16
N ASN A 100 9.67 -16.46 -4.80
CA ASN A 100 10.96 -17.13 -4.59
C ASN A 100 12.12 -16.27 -5.09
N LEU A 101 11.98 -15.62 -6.24
CA LEU A 101 13.00 -14.72 -6.78
C LEU A 101 13.26 -13.53 -5.85
N ALA A 102 12.19 -12.90 -5.30
CA ALA A 102 12.33 -11.81 -4.34
C ALA A 102 13.02 -12.27 -3.04
N ALA A 103 12.68 -13.48 -2.55
CA ALA A 103 13.35 -14.08 -1.39
C ALA A 103 14.84 -14.37 -1.65
N ASP A 104 15.18 -14.89 -2.83
CA ASP A 104 16.57 -15.18 -3.24
C ASP A 104 17.41 -13.88 -3.38
N MET A 105 16.77 -12.76 -3.66
CA MET A 105 17.37 -11.41 -3.65
C MET A 105 17.48 -10.81 -2.23
N GLY A 106 16.93 -11.47 -1.21
CA GLY A 106 16.93 -10.97 0.17
C GLY A 106 15.93 -9.82 0.42
N LEU A 107 14.93 -9.64 -0.44
CA LEU A 107 13.94 -8.58 -0.29
C LEU A 107 12.93 -8.91 0.82
N ALA A 108 12.63 -7.93 1.66
CA ALA A 108 11.48 -7.97 2.54
C ALA A 108 10.18 -7.97 1.71
N MET A 109 9.17 -8.76 2.11
CA MET A 109 8.00 -8.97 1.29
C MET A 109 6.68 -8.67 2.00
N GLY A 110 5.81 -7.92 1.32
CA GLY A 110 4.43 -7.68 1.72
C GLY A 110 3.43 -8.20 0.69
N LEU A 111 2.25 -8.57 1.14
CA LEU A 111 1.19 -9.08 0.27
C LEU A 111 -0.17 -8.45 0.60
N TYR A 112 -0.84 -7.94 -0.45
CA TYR A 112 -2.27 -7.67 -0.43
C TYR A 112 -3.00 -8.69 -1.29
N THR A 113 -3.97 -9.41 -0.71
CA THR A 113 -4.73 -10.43 -1.43
C THR A 113 -6.12 -10.63 -0.82
N TYR A 114 -7.07 -11.11 -1.61
CA TYR A 114 -8.30 -11.68 -1.05
C TYR A 114 -8.13 -13.16 -0.68
N PHE A 115 -6.95 -13.72 -0.96
CA PHE A 115 -6.52 -15.07 -0.70
C PHE A 115 -7.40 -16.15 -1.35
N PRO A 116 -7.33 -16.28 -2.69
CA PRO A 116 -8.08 -17.32 -3.39
C PRO A 116 -7.59 -18.71 -2.97
N ASN A 117 -8.55 -19.62 -2.74
CA ASN A 117 -8.27 -21.02 -2.41
C ASN A 117 -7.30 -21.20 -1.22
N PRO A 118 -7.68 -20.87 0.02
CA PRO A 118 -6.82 -21.01 1.20
C PRO A 118 -6.61 -22.50 1.52
N THR A 119 -5.42 -23.02 1.19
CA THR A 119 -4.96 -24.36 1.56
C THR A 119 -3.85 -24.29 2.59
N GLN A 120 -3.65 -25.35 3.37
CA GLN A 120 -2.55 -25.40 4.36
C GLN A 120 -1.17 -25.20 3.70
N GLU A 121 -0.96 -25.75 2.53
CA GLU A 121 0.28 -25.61 1.76
C GLU A 121 0.55 -24.14 1.41
N ARG A 122 -0.46 -23.43 0.87
CA ARG A 122 -0.35 -22.01 0.52
C ARG A 122 -0.13 -21.15 1.76
N ILE A 123 -0.81 -21.45 2.87
CA ILE A 123 -0.59 -20.75 4.14
C ILE A 123 0.85 -20.91 4.60
N ASN A 124 1.38 -22.15 4.60
CA ASN A 124 2.76 -22.41 4.98
C ASN A 124 3.76 -21.70 4.07
N PHE A 125 3.53 -21.72 2.76
CA PHE A 125 4.35 -21.00 1.79
C PHE A 125 4.39 -19.49 2.11
N LEU A 126 3.24 -18.87 2.24
CA LEU A 126 3.13 -17.43 2.53
C LEU A 126 3.75 -17.08 3.88
N ASP A 127 3.44 -17.85 4.93
CA ASP A 127 3.92 -17.60 6.29
C ASP A 127 5.45 -17.75 6.41
N SER A 128 6.09 -18.50 5.50
CA SER A 128 7.54 -18.69 5.45
C SER A 128 8.30 -17.67 4.61
N LYS A 129 7.60 -16.88 3.76
CA LYS A 129 8.22 -15.99 2.78
C LYS A 129 7.94 -14.51 3.02
N PHE A 130 6.80 -14.19 3.59
CA PHE A 130 6.35 -12.80 3.74
C PHE A 130 6.56 -12.28 5.15
N ASP A 131 6.87 -10.99 5.28
CA ASP A 131 6.91 -10.30 6.57
C ASP A 131 5.51 -9.93 7.03
N TRP A 132 4.64 -9.56 6.10
CA TRP A 132 3.25 -9.24 6.40
C TRP A 132 2.31 -9.59 5.24
N ILE A 133 1.09 -9.98 5.62
CA ILE A 133 0.01 -10.31 4.70
C ILE A 133 -1.25 -9.59 5.16
N TYR A 134 -1.81 -8.79 4.27
CA TYR A 134 -3.09 -8.13 4.47
C TYR A 134 -4.11 -8.78 3.57
N SER A 135 -5.05 -9.51 4.15
CA SER A 135 -6.03 -10.25 3.37
C SER A 135 -7.46 -9.93 3.79
N HIS A 136 -8.40 -10.21 2.90
CA HIS A 136 -9.78 -10.36 3.33
C HIS A 136 -9.87 -11.57 4.28
N PRO A 137 -10.75 -11.52 5.30
CA PRO A 137 -10.96 -12.68 6.17
C PRO A 137 -11.52 -13.86 5.37
N PHE A 138 -11.02 -15.03 5.66
CA PHE A 138 -11.43 -16.29 5.04
C PHE A 138 -11.71 -17.36 6.10
N GLN A 139 -12.31 -18.47 5.69
CA GLN A 139 -12.56 -19.60 6.58
C GLN A 139 -11.25 -20.29 6.93
N THR A 140 -10.86 -20.23 8.21
CA THR A 140 -9.63 -20.85 8.73
C THR A 140 -9.83 -22.28 9.21
N LYS A 141 -11.07 -22.80 9.22
CA LYS A 141 -11.39 -24.13 9.71
C LYS A 141 -10.57 -25.22 9.00
N GLY A 142 -9.81 -25.98 9.77
CA GLY A 142 -8.96 -27.05 9.26
C GLY A 142 -7.58 -26.58 8.77
N THR A 143 -7.26 -25.32 8.98
CA THR A 143 -5.92 -24.74 8.69
C THR A 143 -5.31 -24.13 9.94
N CYS A 144 -3.99 -24.02 9.98
CA CYS A 144 -3.26 -23.37 11.06
C CYS A 144 -1.97 -22.74 10.55
N ARG A 145 -1.40 -21.84 11.34
CA ARG A 145 -0.10 -21.22 11.07
C ARG A 145 0.95 -21.85 11.97
N TRP A 146 1.89 -22.57 11.37
CA TRP A 146 2.92 -23.30 12.10
C TRP A 146 4.10 -22.41 12.50
N SER A 147 4.58 -21.58 11.58
CA SER A 147 5.78 -20.76 11.82
C SER A 147 5.45 -19.42 12.48
N ARG A 148 4.29 -18.84 12.18
CA ARG A 148 3.91 -17.46 12.57
C ARG A 148 4.98 -16.42 12.26
N ALA A 149 5.75 -16.62 11.19
CA ALA A 149 6.79 -15.70 10.79
C ALA A 149 6.20 -14.41 10.18
N ALA A 150 5.19 -14.55 9.31
CA ALA A 150 4.48 -13.41 8.76
C ALA A 150 3.46 -12.83 9.76
N THR A 151 3.21 -11.53 9.68
CA THR A 151 2.06 -10.89 10.36
C THR A 151 0.85 -10.92 9.45
N TRP A 152 -0.24 -11.59 9.85
CA TRP A 152 -1.48 -11.67 9.09
C TRP A 152 -2.54 -10.73 9.63
N THR A 153 -3.01 -9.81 8.81
CA THR A 153 -4.06 -8.86 9.17
C THR A 153 -5.31 -9.10 8.32
N ALA A 154 -6.46 -9.31 8.99
CA ALA A 154 -7.76 -9.34 8.33
C ALA A 154 -8.24 -7.91 8.08
N GLY A 155 -8.43 -7.53 6.83
CA GLY A 155 -8.79 -6.19 6.43
C GLY A 155 -10.25 -6.02 6.04
N PHE A 156 -10.88 -4.95 6.52
CA PHE A 156 -12.24 -4.58 6.17
C PHE A 156 -12.32 -3.16 5.65
N LEU A 157 -13.12 -2.97 4.60
CA LEU A 157 -13.49 -1.65 4.11
C LEU A 157 -14.87 -1.28 4.64
N LEU A 158 -14.98 -0.11 5.28
CA LEU A 158 -16.23 0.43 5.81
C LEU A 158 -16.74 1.57 4.94
N ASP A 159 -18.05 1.57 4.75
CA ASP A 159 -18.81 2.63 4.10
C ASP A 159 -20.13 2.88 4.84
N GLU A 160 -20.96 3.77 4.32
CA GLU A 160 -22.28 4.11 4.89
C GLU A 160 -23.17 2.87 5.08
N SER A 161 -23.05 1.86 4.22
CA SER A 161 -23.93 0.69 4.21
C SER A 161 -23.56 -0.37 5.25
N ASN A 162 -22.29 -0.39 5.71
CA ASN A 162 -21.77 -1.50 6.50
C ASN A 162 -21.05 -1.14 7.81
N TRP A 163 -20.73 0.13 8.04
CA TRP A 163 -19.96 0.56 9.23
C TRP A 163 -20.52 0.04 10.56
N HIS A 164 -21.84 -0.02 10.68
CA HIS A 164 -22.54 -0.48 11.89
C HIS A 164 -22.34 -1.97 12.17
N LYS A 165 -21.84 -2.74 11.20
CA LYS A 165 -21.51 -4.16 11.31
C LYS A 165 -20.06 -4.42 11.72
N ALA A 166 -19.26 -3.40 12.00
CA ALA A 166 -17.84 -3.57 12.29
C ALA A 166 -17.57 -4.53 13.46
N ALA A 167 -18.39 -4.48 14.53
CA ALA A 167 -18.29 -5.41 15.65
C ALA A 167 -18.58 -6.88 15.23
N GLU A 168 -19.60 -7.09 14.42
CA GLU A 168 -19.95 -8.41 13.87
C GLU A 168 -18.85 -8.93 12.93
N MET A 169 -18.27 -8.03 12.12
CA MET A 169 -17.17 -8.37 11.23
C MET A 169 -15.94 -8.80 12.01
N ALA A 170 -15.55 -8.04 13.04
CA ALA A 170 -14.42 -8.38 13.91
C ALA A 170 -14.63 -9.72 14.62
N ALA A 171 -15.84 -9.96 15.15
CA ALA A 171 -16.18 -11.19 15.88
C ALA A 171 -16.13 -12.46 15.02
N LYS A 172 -16.20 -12.33 13.69
CA LYS A 172 -16.08 -13.46 12.75
C LYS A 172 -14.65 -13.80 12.38
N VAL A 173 -13.67 -12.96 12.75
CA VAL A 173 -12.27 -13.22 12.47
C VAL A 173 -11.70 -14.18 13.49
N ASP A 174 -11.07 -15.24 13.03
CA ASP A 174 -10.33 -16.16 13.91
C ASP A 174 -9.01 -15.53 14.33
N LEU A 175 -8.99 -14.92 15.50
CA LEU A 175 -7.79 -14.31 16.07
C LEU A 175 -6.76 -15.33 16.60
N ASN A 176 -7.01 -16.62 16.51
CA ASN A 176 -5.97 -17.64 16.66
C ASN A 176 -5.15 -17.80 15.37
N PHE A 177 -5.74 -17.46 14.25
CA PHE A 177 -5.09 -17.46 12.94
C PHE A 177 -4.53 -16.07 12.61
N PHE A 178 -5.37 -15.04 12.59
CA PHE A 178 -4.97 -13.66 12.30
C PHE A 178 -4.33 -13.00 13.52
N ASP A 179 -3.27 -12.24 13.30
CA ASP A 179 -2.62 -11.45 14.35
C ASP A 179 -3.39 -10.16 14.66
N GLY A 180 -4.24 -9.71 13.72
CA GLY A 180 -5.06 -8.53 13.91
C GLY A 180 -6.17 -8.35 12.89
N VAL A 181 -7.02 -7.39 13.20
CA VAL A 181 -8.10 -6.88 12.33
C VAL A 181 -7.85 -5.40 12.08
N ASP A 182 -8.01 -4.94 10.84
CA ASP A 182 -7.85 -3.54 10.49
C ASP A 182 -9.05 -3.02 9.70
N PHE A 183 -9.64 -1.92 10.17
CA PHE A 183 -10.74 -1.25 9.53
C PHE A 183 -10.28 0.01 8.81
N ARG A 184 -10.63 0.14 7.54
CA ARG A 184 -10.34 1.30 6.70
C ARG A 184 -11.62 1.83 6.08
N PRO A 185 -11.77 3.14 5.92
CA PRO A 185 -12.89 3.64 5.15
C PRO A 185 -12.69 3.31 3.68
N LEU A 186 -13.77 3.01 2.99
CA LEU A 186 -13.77 2.89 1.55
C LEU A 186 -13.33 4.23 0.94
N CYS A 187 -12.25 4.18 0.14
CA CYS A 187 -11.79 5.37 -0.56
C CYS A 187 -12.66 5.60 -1.79
N PRO A 188 -13.28 6.78 -1.94
CA PRO A 188 -14.05 7.10 -3.13
C PRO A 188 -13.16 7.07 -4.37
N GLU A 189 -13.72 6.62 -5.48
CA GLU A 189 -13.06 6.75 -6.77
C GLU A 189 -12.86 8.24 -7.09
N ASN A 190 -11.68 8.58 -7.55
CA ASN A 190 -11.38 9.92 -8.03
C ASN A 190 -11.81 10.03 -9.50
N LYS A 191 -13.11 10.09 -9.72
CA LYS A 191 -13.68 10.39 -11.05
C LYS A 191 -14.26 11.79 -11.00
N PRO A 192 -14.10 12.59 -12.07
CA PRO A 192 -14.72 13.91 -12.16
C PRO A 192 -16.24 13.91 -11.92
N ASP A 193 -16.89 12.78 -12.27
CA ASP A 193 -18.33 12.57 -12.18
C ASP A 193 -18.74 11.73 -10.95
N ALA A 194 -17.83 11.43 -10.04
CA ALA A 194 -18.17 10.68 -8.82
C ALA A 194 -19.14 11.50 -7.97
N LYS A 195 -20.27 10.87 -7.60
CA LYS A 195 -21.20 11.50 -6.67
C LYS A 195 -20.49 11.82 -5.36
N PRO A 196 -20.73 12.99 -4.73
CA PRO A 196 -20.25 13.24 -3.40
C PRO A 196 -20.66 12.10 -2.47
N LEU A 197 -19.71 11.53 -1.75
CA LEU A 197 -20.02 10.52 -0.75
C LEU A 197 -20.64 11.21 0.47
N ASN A 198 -21.66 10.57 1.05
CA ASN A 198 -22.18 10.98 2.33
C ASN A 198 -21.19 10.52 3.42
N TYR A 199 -20.75 11.44 4.26
CA TYR A 199 -19.82 11.18 5.35
C TYR A 199 -20.45 11.26 6.74
N ASP A 200 -21.77 11.48 6.84
CA ASP A 200 -22.50 11.63 8.12
C ASP A 200 -22.34 10.39 9.03
N TRP A 201 -22.13 9.22 8.42
CA TRP A 201 -21.88 7.97 9.13
C TRP A 201 -20.51 7.91 9.82
N VAL A 202 -19.55 8.75 9.43
CA VAL A 202 -18.13 8.62 9.82
C VAL A 202 -17.94 8.84 11.32
N GLU A 203 -18.59 9.84 11.91
CA GLU A 203 -18.48 10.09 13.37
C GLU A 203 -18.98 8.90 14.19
N ASN A 204 -20.07 8.28 13.75
CA ASN A 204 -20.62 7.09 14.40
C ASN A 204 -19.68 5.90 14.26
N ALA A 205 -19.07 5.71 13.07
CA ALA A 205 -18.07 4.69 12.83
C ALA A 205 -16.85 4.90 13.73
N ILE A 206 -16.32 6.11 13.84
CA ILE A 206 -15.20 6.42 14.73
C ILE A 206 -15.53 6.06 16.18
N ARG A 207 -16.71 6.42 16.68
CA ARG A 207 -17.13 6.05 18.06
C ARG A 207 -17.14 4.55 18.28
N LEU A 208 -17.71 3.80 17.33
CA LEU A 208 -17.73 2.33 17.40
C LEU A 208 -16.32 1.73 17.34
N LEU A 209 -15.49 2.21 16.41
CA LEU A 209 -14.13 1.70 16.23
C LEU A 209 -13.24 1.98 17.46
N LYS A 210 -13.40 3.14 18.11
CA LYS A 210 -12.72 3.42 19.38
C LYS A 210 -13.08 2.42 20.47
N GLN A 211 -14.34 2.04 20.58
CA GLN A 211 -14.78 1.02 21.55
C GLN A 211 -14.22 -0.37 21.20
N LEU A 212 -14.20 -0.73 19.89
CA LEU A 212 -13.65 -2.01 19.47
C LEU A 212 -12.13 -2.10 19.69
N SER A 213 -11.43 -0.98 19.67
CA SER A 213 -9.98 -0.90 19.89
C SER A 213 -9.55 -1.12 21.35
N ASP A 214 -10.47 -1.36 22.28
CA ASP A 214 -10.18 -1.90 23.61
C ASP A 214 -9.55 -3.32 23.50
N GLU A 215 -9.88 -4.08 22.45
CA GLU A 215 -9.10 -5.25 22.03
C GLU A 215 -7.89 -4.77 21.19
N PRO A 216 -6.64 -4.94 21.70
CA PRO A 216 -5.44 -4.33 21.08
C PRO A 216 -5.11 -4.87 19.69
N ARG A 217 -5.70 -6.00 19.28
CA ARG A 217 -5.55 -6.57 17.94
C ARG A 217 -6.55 -6.01 16.92
N ILE A 218 -7.48 -5.16 17.37
CA ILE A 218 -8.40 -4.45 16.48
C ILE A 218 -7.86 -3.04 16.26
N THR A 219 -7.51 -2.74 15.03
CA THR A 219 -6.97 -1.45 14.60
C THR A 219 -7.87 -0.80 13.55
N TRP A 220 -7.69 0.47 13.33
CA TRP A 220 -8.40 1.19 12.28
C TRP A 220 -7.57 2.39 11.78
N ALA A 221 -7.79 2.76 10.53
CA ALA A 221 -7.06 3.84 9.89
C ALA A 221 -7.61 5.22 10.33
N GLU A 222 -7.36 5.62 11.58
CA GLU A 222 -7.88 6.84 12.22
C GLU A 222 -7.70 8.08 11.34
N TYR A 223 -6.50 8.26 10.80
CA TYR A 223 -6.18 9.41 9.95
C TYR A 223 -7.06 9.50 8.69
N LYS A 224 -7.51 8.34 8.13
CA LYS A 224 -8.38 8.32 6.96
C LYS A 224 -9.82 8.70 7.34
N PHE A 225 -10.33 8.18 8.45
CA PHE A 225 -11.65 8.56 8.93
C PHE A 225 -11.71 10.04 9.30
N ASN A 226 -10.68 10.55 9.97
CA ASN A 226 -10.56 11.99 10.26
C ASN A 226 -10.42 12.82 8.98
N GLY A 227 -9.70 12.32 7.97
CA GLY A 227 -9.60 12.95 6.66
C GLY A 227 -10.95 13.10 5.95
N LEU A 228 -11.86 12.11 6.11
CA LEU A 228 -13.23 12.23 5.60
C LEU A 228 -14.00 13.36 6.28
N LEU A 229 -13.91 13.49 7.61
CA LEU A 229 -14.57 14.57 8.36
C LEU A 229 -14.05 15.94 7.95
N ASN A 230 -12.77 16.06 7.64
CA ASN A 230 -12.14 17.31 7.22
C ASN A 230 -12.30 17.61 5.71
N GLY A 231 -13.08 16.81 4.98
CA GLY A 231 -13.29 16.98 3.54
C GLY A 231 -12.01 16.79 2.70
N GLY A 232 -11.02 16.06 3.23
CA GLY A 232 -9.75 15.80 2.55
C GLY A 232 -8.82 17.02 2.40
N LYS A 233 -9.01 18.05 3.23
CA LYS A 233 -8.14 19.22 3.25
C LYS A 233 -6.70 18.81 3.56
N ARG A 234 -5.74 19.28 2.73
CA ARG A 234 -4.32 19.01 2.87
C ARG A 234 -3.58 20.21 3.43
N GLU A 235 -2.51 19.93 4.19
CA GLU A 235 -1.60 20.94 4.75
C GLU A 235 -0.34 21.12 3.87
N TYR A 236 -0.34 20.55 2.66
CA TYR A 236 0.75 20.61 1.71
C TYR A 236 0.22 20.85 0.28
N ASP A 237 1.05 21.48 -0.55
CA ASP A 237 0.74 21.82 -1.94
C ASP A 237 1.39 20.90 -2.97
N LYS A 238 2.32 20.02 -2.53
CA LYS A 238 3.07 19.09 -3.36
C LYS A 238 3.13 17.71 -2.72
N CYS A 239 3.08 16.65 -3.51
CA CYS A 239 3.30 15.30 -3.02
C CYS A 239 4.78 14.94 -3.03
N LEU A 240 5.37 14.79 -1.85
CA LEU A 240 6.77 14.40 -1.68
C LEU A 240 6.95 12.89 -1.52
N SER A 241 5.92 12.18 -1.08
CA SER A 241 6.00 10.74 -0.78
C SER A 241 5.96 9.83 -2.01
N THR A 242 5.72 10.37 -3.21
CA THR A 242 5.81 9.58 -4.45
C THR A 242 7.22 9.06 -4.73
N ASP A 243 8.26 9.65 -4.15
CA ASP A 243 9.64 9.20 -4.33
C ASP A 243 10.00 8.00 -3.42
N LEU A 244 9.19 7.71 -2.42
CA LEU A 244 9.46 6.65 -1.46
C LEU A 244 9.07 5.26 -1.97
N VAL A 245 8.23 5.19 -3.00
CA VAL A 245 7.68 3.91 -3.49
C VAL A 245 7.66 3.90 -5.02
N ALA A 246 8.33 2.93 -5.62
CA ALA A 246 8.11 2.61 -7.03
C ALA A 246 6.80 1.85 -7.22
N VAL A 247 6.12 2.07 -8.34
CA VAL A 247 4.87 1.35 -8.67
C VAL A 247 5.00 0.81 -10.09
N VAL A 248 4.92 -0.51 -10.24
CA VAL A 248 5.13 -1.19 -11.53
C VAL A 248 3.91 -2.03 -11.87
N GLY A 249 3.32 -1.79 -13.02
CA GLY A 249 2.22 -2.58 -13.57
C GLY A 249 2.66 -3.87 -14.26
N PRO A 250 1.73 -4.77 -14.61
CA PRO A 250 2.03 -6.08 -15.19
C PRO A 250 2.46 -6.06 -16.67
N ASP A 251 2.64 -4.88 -17.23
CA ASP A 251 3.28 -4.64 -18.53
C ASP A 251 4.63 -3.92 -18.40
N GLY A 252 5.14 -3.81 -17.15
CA GLY A 252 6.36 -3.07 -16.83
C GLY A 252 6.20 -1.55 -16.77
N THR A 253 5.00 -1.02 -17.00
CA THR A 253 4.73 0.42 -16.90
C THR A 253 4.93 0.89 -15.47
N MET A 254 5.73 1.92 -15.29
CA MET A 254 5.91 2.60 -14.01
C MET A 254 4.93 3.75 -13.87
N TYR A 255 4.28 3.81 -12.72
CA TYR A 255 3.34 4.87 -12.36
C TYR A 255 3.89 5.74 -11.23
N GLU A 256 3.50 7.00 -11.24
CA GLU A 256 3.90 7.97 -10.22
C GLU A 256 3.43 7.58 -8.81
N CYS A 257 2.26 6.93 -8.71
CA CYS A 257 1.63 6.62 -7.43
C CYS A 257 0.69 5.42 -7.55
N VAL A 258 0.59 4.63 -6.48
CA VAL A 258 -0.34 3.49 -6.38
C VAL A 258 -1.81 3.87 -6.61
N GLN A 259 -2.19 5.09 -6.26
CA GLN A 259 -3.56 5.60 -6.44
C GLN A 259 -3.84 6.06 -7.88
N ARG A 260 -2.79 6.12 -8.70
CA ARG A 260 -2.84 6.62 -10.08
C ARG A 260 -2.46 5.55 -11.11
N ARG A 261 -2.48 4.28 -10.71
CA ARG A 261 -2.29 3.15 -11.64
C ARG A 261 -3.27 3.22 -12.79
N GLY A 262 -2.77 3.02 -14.00
CA GLY A 262 -3.57 3.00 -15.23
C GLY A 262 -4.00 4.36 -15.77
N TYR A 263 -3.66 5.46 -15.11
CA TYR A 263 -3.93 6.80 -15.63
C TYR A 263 -2.75 7.28 -16.47
N ALA A 264 -3.02 7.71 -17.71
CA ALA A 264 -2.00 8.11 -18.67
C ALA A 264 -1.10 9.25 -18.18
N ASP A 265 -1.64 10.18 -17.42
CA ASP A 265 -0.93 11.33 -16.86
C ASP A 265 -0.05 10.97 -15.64
N SER A 266 -0.06 9.71 -15.21
CA SER A 266 0.79 9.20 -14.13
C SER A 266 1.88 8.23 -14.61
N ILE A 267 1.98 7.98 -15.91
CA ILE A 267 3.00 7.10 -16.48
C ILE A 267 4.34 7.82 -16.47
N LEU A 268 5.35 7.16 -15.90
CA LEU A 268 6.73 7.65 -15.85
C LEU A 268 7.60 7.08 -16.98
N GLY A 269 7.36 5.83 -17.36
CA GLY A 269 8.11 5.07 -18.35
C GLY A 269 7.82 3.59 -18.23
N ASN A 270 8.67 2.73 -18.82
CA ASN A 270 8.48 1.29 -18.78
C ASN A 270 9.79 0.54 -18.53
N LEU A 271 9.88 -0.19 -17.41
CA LEU A 271 11.08 -0.95 -17.01
C LEU A 271 11.46 -2.09 -17.94
N LEU A 272 10.56 -2.54 -18.81
CA LEU A 272 10.88 -3.57 -19.80
C LEU A 272 11.61 -2.99 -21.03
N THR A 273 11.62 -1.68 -21.18
CA THR A 273 12.20 -1.01 -22.35
C THR A 273 13.22 0.07 -22.01
N GLU A 274 13.14 0.63 -20.79
CA GLU A 274 13.99 1.74 -20.34
C GLU A 274 14.71 1.37 -19.03
N PRO A 275 15.94 1.86 -18.76
CA PRO A 275 16.57 1.76 -17.45
C PRO A 275 15.80 2.55 -16.38
N LEU A 276 15.81 2.06 -15.14
CA LEU A 276 15.16 2.76 -14.02
C LEU A 276 15.68 4.17 -13.83
N GLU A 277 17.00 4.37 -13.96
CA GLU A 277 17.62 5.69 -13.80
C GLU A 277 17.03 6.72 -14.78
N ASP A 278 16.85 6.35 -16.05
CA ASP A 278 16.29 7.24 -17.06
C ASP A 278 14.82 7.59 -16.78
N ILE A 279 14.03 6.60 -16.34
CA ILE A 279 12.63 6.80 -15.93
C ILE A 279 12.56 7.72 -14.72
N TRP A 280 13.38 7.42 -13.69
CA TRP A 280 13.33 8.13 -12.41
C TRP A 280 13.81 9.57 -12.51
N ARG A 281 14.80 9.84 -13.35
CA ARG A 281 15.27 11.22 -13.62
C ARG A 281 14.24 12.08 -14.37
N LYS A 282 13.36 11.48 -15.16
CA LYS A 282 12.24 12.18 -15.82
C LYS A 282 11.15 12.56 -14.83
N LYS A 283 11.06 11.83 -13.71
CA LYS A 283 10.08 12.10 -12.66
C LYS A 283 10.34 13.48 -12.07
N THR A 284 9.32 14.32 -12.11
CA THR A 284 9.33 15.56 -11.34
C THR A 284 9.12 15.21 -9.88
N HIS A 285 10.14 14.87 -9.14
CA HIS A 285 10.19 14.32 -7.77
C HIS A 285 9.16 14.87 -6.77
N CYS A 286 8.14 15.56 -7.27
CA CYS A 286 7.00 15.99 -6.50
C CYS A 286 5.83 16.30 -7.45
N ARG A 287 4.73 15.59 -7.24
CA ARG A 287 3.50 15.91 -7.93
C ARG A 287 2.97 17.24 -7.40
N THR A 288 2.89 18.24 -8.28
CA THR A 288 2.37 19.57 -7.91
C THR A 288 0.85 19.68 -8.08
N ASP A 289 0.27 18.95 -9.02
CA ASP A 289 -1.19 18.91 -9.21
C ASP A 289 -1.82 17.84 -8.30
N LEU A 290 -2.41 18.28 -7.21
CA LEU A 290 -3.11 17.46 -6.24
C LEU A 290 -4.64 17.42 -6.47
N THR A 291 -5.16 18.10 -7.49
CA THR A 291 -6.62 18.17 -7.77
C THR A 291 -7.20 16.79 -8.07
N ASN A 292 -6.44 15.96 -8.78
CA ASN A 292 -6.82 14.58 -9.10
C ASN A 292 -6.40 13.56 -8.04
N CYS A 293 -5.84 13.99 -6.92
CA CYS A 293 -5.51 13.10 -5.81
C CYS A 293 -6.75 12.74 -4.99
N ARG A 294 -6.82 11.47 -4.57
CA ARG A 294 -7.93 11.00 -3.72
C ARG A 294 -8.00 11.76 -2.41
N ILE A 295 -9.21 11.98 -1.92
CA ILE A 295 -9.49 12.62 -0.62
C ILE A 295 -8.72 11.89 0.50
N LEU A 296 -8.68 10.56 0.44
CA LEU A 296 -7.98 9.71 1.41
C LEU A 296 -6.67 9.18 0.83
N CYS A 297 -5.67 10.03 0.72
CA CYS A 297 -4.35 9.58 0.34
C CYS A 297 -3.72 8.75 1.47
N ARG A 298 -3.20 7.57 1.15
CA ARG A 298 -2.50 6.73 2.15
C ARG A 298 -1.19 7.37 2.63
N ASN A 299 -0.63 8.28 1.83
CA ASN A 299 0.64 8.95 2.10
C ASN A 299 0.45 10.38 2.65
N ASP A 300 -0.75 10.72 3.10
CA ASP A 300 -1.06 12.09 3.56
C ASP A 300 -0.16 12.49 4.73
N GLN A 301 -0.07 11.63 5.75
CA GLN A 301 0.76 11.89 6.92
C GLN A 301 2.26 11.87 6.58
N ASP A 302 2.68 11.03 5.63
CA ASP A 302 4.06 11.00 5.16
C ASP A 302 4.43 12.31 4.46
N ASN A 303 3.52 12.87 3.67
CA ASN A 303 3.74 14.18 3.05
C ASN A 303 3.87 15.28 4.09
N VAL A 304 3.00 15.34 5.11
CA VAL A 304 3.08 16.33 6.19
C VAL A 304 4.44 16.24 6.89
N ALA A 305 4.89 15.04 7.24
CA ALA A 305 6.18 14.82 7.88
C ALA A 305 7.37 15.20 6.97
N LEU A 306 7.32 14.83 5.69
CA LEU A 306 8.37 15.20 4.73
C LEU A 306 8.44 16.70 4.49
N TYR A 307 7.32 17.41 4.48
CA TYR A 307 7.28 18.87 4.43
C TYR A 307 7.99 19.51 5.61
N GLN A 308 7.81 18.97 6.81
CA GLN A 308 8.49 19.44 8.02
C GLN A 308 10.01 19.17 7.97
N LEU A 309 10.41 18.00 7.45
CA LEU A 309 11.81 17.58 7.40
C LEU A 309 12.61 18.24 6.26
N LEU A 310 11.98 18.43 5.09
CA LEU A 310 12.63 18.95 3.88
C LEU A 310 12.37 20.45 3.66
N GLY A 311 11.46 21.03 4.42
CA GLY A 311 11.14 22.44 4.38
C GLY A 311 12.29 23.34 4.89
N PRO A 312 12.11 24.66 4.85
CA PRO A 312 13.07 25.58 5.40
C PRO A 312 13.27 25.32 6.91
N ALA A 313 14.52 25.22 7.31
CA ALA A 313 14.87 25.04 8.72
C ALA A 313 14.30 26.20 9.57
N PRO A 314 13.71 25.92 10.73
CA PRO A 314 13.28 26.96 11.65
C PRO A 314 14.49 27.83 12.09
N LYS A 315 14.23 29.10 12.44
CA LYS A 315 15.28 30.08 12.82
C LYS A 315 16.29 29.54 13.86
N HIS A 316 15.84 28.59 14.67
CA HIS A 316 16.62 28.03 15.78
C HIS A 316 16.87 26.52 15.63
N ALA A 317 17.01 26.03 14.37
CA ALA A 317 17.23 24.61 14.10
C ALA A 317 18.49 24.01 14.73
N ASN A 318 19.46 24.86 15.14
CA ASN A 318 20.68 24.42 15.81
C ASN A 318 20.56 24.34 17.33
N PHE A 319 19.39 24.65 17.89
CA PHE A 319 19.13 24.56 19.32
C PHE A 319 18.12 23.42 19.57
N ILE A 320 18.45 22.57 20.54
CA ILE A 320 17.61 21.47 21.00
C ILE A 320 16.79 21.94 22.18
#